data_5b472c5f3bc166d6ebb50afddf51668b
#
_entry.id   5b472c5f3bc166d6ebb50afddf51668b
#
_cell.length_a   1.000
_cell.length_b   1.000
_cell.length_c   1.000
_cell.angle_alpha   90.00
_cell.angle_beta   90.00
_cell.angle_gamma   90.00
#
_symmetry.space_group_name_H-M   'P 1'
#
loop_
_entity.id
_entity.type
_entity.pdbx_description
1 polymer ?
#
loop_
_entity_poly.entity_id
_entity_poly.type
_entity_poly.pdbx_seq_one_letter_code
_entity_poly.pdbx_strand_id
1 'polypeptide(L)'
;EKMNEQSTSPGAERGIFLKLFETYNHLPITTDSHLGEYLPWAHSIADHYAILEFYKNYKVNCQTVYRSEKMHSFYFDQKRHSKERLVDLMEAIVEDRNMEEAAVNIKNNGYIEQIPNDIVVEVPAMVNKKGIEGIKLEKYPDNFASILVNQVGTIRLTTTAVLEKSKEAAFQALLADPVVDNFGQAEKLLDTMITFQNEHLGYLK
;
A
#
# COMPACT_ATOMS: atom_id res chain seq x y z
N GLU A 1 21.98 12.46 11.08
CA GLU A 1 21.81 13.30 12.31
C GLU A 1 20.77 14.41 12.16
N LYS A 2 20.59 15.01 10.98
CA LYS A 2 19.57 16.07 10.77
C LYS A 2 18.13 15.58 10.52
N MET A 3 17.92 14.29 10.28
CA MET A 3 16.57 13.74 10.07
C MET A 3 15.82 13.45 11.37
N ASN A 4 16.51 13.47 12.52
CA ASN A 4 15.92 13.25 13.86
C ASN A 4 15.49 14.56 14.55
N GLU A 5 15.78 15.72 13.97
CA GLU A 5 15.33 16.99 14.51
C GLU A 5 13.97 17.37 13.93
N GLN A 6 12.94 17.05 14.71
CA GLN A 6 11.63 17.68 14.75
C GLN A 6 10.99 18.02 13.39
N SER A 7 10.45 17.02 12.75
CA SER A 7 9.31 17.30 11.88
C SER A 7 8.11 17.65 12.77
N THR A 8 7.77 18.92 12.83
CA THR A 8 6.63 19.46 13.59
C THR A 8 5.28 19.14 12.94
N SER A 9 5.27 18.34 11.89
CA SER A 9 4.06 17.88 11.22
C SER A 9 3.65 16.53 11.80
N PRO A 10 2.44 16.40 12.37
CA PRO A 10 1.88 15.10 12.73
C PRO A 10 1.96 14.13 11.56
N GLY A 11 2.48 12.93 11.78
CA GLY A 11 2.66 11.91 10.74
C GLY A 11 3.96 11.99 9.93
N ALA A 12 4.87 12.88 10.30
CA ALA A 12 6.21 12.94 9.71
C ALA A 12 7.22 12.02 10.41
N GLU A 13 6.73 11.08 11.17
CA GLU A 13 7.51 10.02 11.78
C GLU A 13 8.29 9.23 10.73
N ARG A 14 9.59 9.03 10.98
CA ARG A 14 10.52 8.39 10.07
C ARG A 14 11.41 7.36 10.78
N GLY A 15 11.04 6.91 11.98
CA GLY A 15 11.83 5.98 12.77
C GLY A 15 12.00 4.62 12.08
N ILE A 16 10.92 4.04 11.56
CA ILE A 16 10.95 2.79 10.80
C ILE A 16 11.68 2.99 9.47
N PHE A 17 11.36 4.08 8.77
CA PHE A 17 12.00 4.47 7.51
C PHE A 17 13.53 4.56 7.67
N LEU A 18 14.00 5.23 8.73
CA LEU A 18 15.43 5.36 9.02
C LEU A 18 16.06 3.99 9.33
N LYS A 19 15.39 3.15 10.14
CA LYS A 19 15.88 1.80 10.45
C LYS A 19 15.98 0.91 9.21
N LEU A 20 15.02 0.99 8.31
CA LEU A 20 15.10 0.28 7.03
C LEU A 20 16.27 0.77 6.20
N PHE A 21 16.46 2.09 6.08
CA PHE A 21 17.58 2.65 5.35
C PHE A 21 18.94 2.22 5.95
N GLU A 22 19.09 2.33 7.28
CA GLU A 22 20.31 1.92 7.99
C GLU A 22 20.62 0.42 7.82
N THR A 23 19.58 -0.43 7.80
CA THR A 23 19.72 -1.89 7.78
C THR A 23 19.88 -2.44 6.36
N TYR A 24 19.07 -1.93 5.43
CA TYR A 24 18.98 -2.46 4.07
C TYR A 24 19.73 -1.61 3.03
N ASN A 25 20.15 -0.40 3.40
CA ASN A 25 20.79 0.59 2.52
C ASN A 25 19.93 0.98 1.30
N HIS A 26 18.62 0.94 1.48
CA HIS A 26 17.61 1.32 0.47
C HIS A 26 16.52 2.15 1.10
N LEU A 27 16.03 3.15 0.37
CA LEU A 27 14.96 4.03 0.82
C LEU A 27 13.59 3.46 0.40
N PRO A 28 12.69 3.16 1.35
CA PRO A 28 11.30 2.86 1.01
C PRO A 28 10.57 4.12 0.54
N ILE A 29 9.55 3.97 -0.32
CA ILE A 29 8.75 5.08 -0.86
C ILE A 29 7.45 5.24 -0.07
N THR A 30 7.47 5.04 1.23
CA THR A 30 6.24 5.08 2.04
C THR A 30 6.49 5.70 3.41
N THR A 31 5.48 5.71 4.26
CA THR A 31 5.52 6.27 5.60
C THR A 31 5.66 5.18 6.65
N ASP A 32 6.05 5.55 7.88
CA ASP A 32 6.16 4.60 8.99
C ASP A 32 4.85 3.89 9.31
N SER A 33 3.70 4.57 9.14
CA SER A 33 2.39 3.95 9.35
C SER A 33 2.15 2.76 8.43
N HIS A 34 2.48 2.89 7.14
CA HIS A 34 2.35 1.79 6.18
C HIS A 34 3.40 0.71 6.37
N LEU A 35 4.66 1.10 6.64
CA LEU A 35 5.72 0.13 6.93
C LEU A 35 5.40 -0.73 8.15
N GLY A 36 4.80 -0.12 9.19
CA GLY A 36 4.38 -0.81 10.41
C GLY A 36 3.31 -1.89 10.19
N GLU A 37 2.53 -1.77 9.11
CA GLU A 37 1.51 -2.76 8.73
C GLU A 37 2.10 -4.06 8.18
N TYR A 38 3.34 -4.04 7.69
CA TYR A 38 3.97 -5.17 7.00
C TYR A 38 5.16 -5.79 7.75
N LEU A 39 5.69 -5.09 8.75
CA LEU A 39 6.93 -5.48 9.43
C LEU A 39 6.66 -5.82 10.90
N PRO A 40 6.77 -7.09 11.32
CA PRO A 40 6.40 -7.51 12.68
C PRO A 40 7.22 -6.80 13.78
N TRP A 41 8.46 -6.45 13.48
CA TRP A 41 9.34 -5.74 14.42
C TRP A 41 9.10 -4.22 14.43
N ALA A 42 8.39 -3.67 13.45
CA ALA A 42 8.17 -2.23 13.35
C ALA A 42 7.30 -1.68 14.49
N HIS A 43 6.42 -2.51 15.05
CA HIS A 43 5.56 -2.12 16.17
C HIS A 43 6.34 -1.57 17.37
N SER A 44 7.52 -2.12 17.65
CA SER A 44 8.35 -1.71 18.79
C SER A 44 9.05 -0.36 18.61
N ILE A 45 9.14 0.15 17.38
CA ILE A 45 9.83 1.41 17.03
C ILE A 45 8.91 2.44 16.38
N ALA A 46 7.66 2.08 16.06
CA ALA A 46 6.68 3.00 15.51
C ALA A 46 6.23 4.03 16.55
N ASP A 47 6.14 5.29 16.16
CA ASP A 47 5.47 6.30 16.98
C ASP A 47 3.96 6.21 16.82
N HIS A 48 3.35 5.33 17.61
CA HIS A 48 1.90 5.11 17.60
C HIS A 48 1.10 6.36 17.95
N TYR A 49 1.66 7.25 18.79
CA TYR A 49 0.98 8.49 19.17
C TYR A 49 0.90 9.45 17.98
N ALA A 50 2.02 9.70 17.31
CA ALA A 50 2.04 10.59 16.15
C ALA A 50 1.20 10.05 14.99
N ILE A 51 1.19 8.74 14.75
CA ILE A 51 0.32 8.09 13.76
C ILE A 51 -1.16 8.33 14.11
N LEU A 52 -1.55 8.11 15.36
CA LEU A 52 -2.92 8.33 15.81
C LEU A 52 -3.35 9.80 15.68
N GLU A 53 -2.50 10.74 16.09
CA GLU A 53 -2.74 12.18 15.96
C GLU A 53 -2.88 12.61 14.50
N PHE A 54 -2.05 12.08 13.61
CA PHE A 54 -2.17 12.31 12.18
C PHE A 54 -3.56 11.92 11.66
N TYR A 55 -4.03 10.72 11.97
CA TYR A 55 -5.34 10.25 11.48
C TYR A 55 -6.51 11.04 12.09
N LYS A 56 -6.44 11.44 13.34
CA LYS A 56 -7.44 12.32 13.94
C LYS A 56 -7.54 13.66 13.22
N ASN A 57 -6.40 14.30 12.98
CA ASN A 57 -6.31 15.58 12.28
C ASN A 57 -6.76 15.45 10.81
N TYR A 58 -6.35 14.39 10.12
CA TYR A 58 -6.78 14.08 8.77
C TYR A 58 -8.31 13.96 8.67
N LYS A 59 -8.93 13.20 9.58
CA LYS A 59 -10.38 13.04 9.63
C LYS A 59 -11.10 14.37 9.84
N VAL A 60 -10.63 15.19 10.78
CA VAL A 60 -11.20 16.54 11.04
C VAL A 60 -11.07 17.42 9.81
N ASN A 61 -9.90 17.44 9.18
CA ASN A 61 -9.65 18.23 7.97
C ASN A 61 -10.55 17.79 6.82
N CYS A 62 -10.69 16.49 6.55
CA CYS A 62 -11.60 15.96 5.53
C CYS A 62 -13.05 16.37 5.79
N GLN A 63 -13.53 16.25 7.04
CA GLN A 63 -14.87 16.66 7.41
C GLN A 63 -15.10 18.16 7.26
N THR A 64 -14.11 18.97 7.59
CA THR A 64 -14.16 20.43 7.45
C THR A 64 -14.26 20.82 5.98
N VAL A 65 -13.42 20.24 5.12
CA VAL A 65 -13.47 20.45 3.67
C VAL A 65 -14.84 20.04 3.11
N TYR A 66 -15.31 18.85 3.48
CA TYR A 66 -16.57 18.32 2.98
C TYR A 66 -17.81 19.17 3.37
N ARG A 67 -17.78 19.79 4.56
CA ARG A 67 -18.90 20.60 5.08
C ARG A 67 -18.85 22.08 4.71
N SER A 68 -17.76 22.55 4.16
CA SER A 68 -17.55 23.98 3.84
C SER A 68 -17.76 24.25 2.35
N GLU A 69 -18.81 24.98 1.99
CA GLU A 69 -19.05 25.42 0.60
C GLU A 69 -17.87 26.18 0.00
N LYS A 70 -17.21 27.03 0.80
CA LYS A 70 -16.01 27.76 0.39
C LYS A 70 -14.85 26.82 0.08
N MET A 71 -14.65 25.80 0.89
CA MET A 71 -13.61 24.79 0.66
C MET A 71 -13.97 23.87 -0.51
N HIS A 72 -15.26 23.54 -0.67
CA HIS A 72 -15.74 22.83 -1.86
C HIS A 72 -15.37 23.57 -3.14
N SER A 73 -15.71 24.85 -3.24
CA SER A 73 -15.39 25.62 -4.43
C SER A 73 -13.87 25.72 -4.67
N PHE A 74 -13.06 25.77 -3.62
CA PHE A 74 -11.61 25.77 -3.72
C PHE A 74 -11.05 24.41 -4.20
N TYR A 75 -11.55 23.29 -3.73
CA TYR A 75 -11.06 21.96 -4.11
C TYR A 75 -11.66 21.47 -5.43
N PHE A 76 -12.88 21.87 -5.76
CA PHE A 76 -13.57 21.49 -6.98
C PHE A 76 -13.55 22.60 -8.05
N ASP A 77 -12.68 23.60 -7.91
CA ASP A 77 -12.47 24.58 -8.97
C ASP A 77 -11.92 23.87 -10.20
N GLN A 78 -12.68 23.89 -11.29
CA GLN A 78 -12.34 23.26 -12.56
C GLN A 78 -11.02 23.77 -13.18
N LYS A 79 -10.48 24.88 -12.69
CA LYS A 79 -9.17 25.40 -13.08
C LYS A 79 -8.00 24.72 -12.38
N ARG A 80 -8.27 23.89 -11.35
CA ARG A 80 -7.24 23.12 -10.66
C ARG A 80 -7.09 21.77 -11.32
N HIS A 81 -5.98 21.57 -11.98
CA HIS A 81 -5.61 20.25 -12.48
C HIS A 81 -5.21 19.34 -11.33
N SER A 82 -5.72 18.13 -11.34
CA SER A 82 -5.21 17.05 -10.50
C SER A 82 -3.74 16.80 -10.83
N LYS A 83 -2.95 16.38 -9.84
CA LYS A 83 -1.59 15.89 -10.09
C LYS A 83 -1.60 14.41 -10.52
N GLU A 84 -2.77 13.77 -10.46
CA GLU A 84 -2.97 12.42 -10.97
C GLU A 84 -2.87 12.41 -12.50
N ARG A 85 -2.11 11.48 -13.02
CA ARG A 85 -1.78 11.41 -14.46
C ARG A 85 -2.73 10.52 -15.26
N LEU A 86 -3.95 10.28 -14.78
CA LEU A 86 -4.91 9.41 -15.46
C LEU A 86 -5.20 9.86 -16.89
N VAL A 87 -5.42 11.17 -17.10
CA VAL A 87 -5.69 11.73 -18.43
C VAL A 87 -4.46 11.58 -19.32
N ASP A 88 -3.26 11.90 -18.81
CA ASP A 88 -2.01 11.74 -19.55
C ASP A 88 -1.79 10.29 -20.02
N LEU A 89 -2.11 9.31 -19.16
CA LEU A 89 -2.04 7.88 -19.49
C LEU A 89 -3.02 7.50 -20.60
N MET A 90 -4.26 7.99 -20.53
CA MET A 90 -5.26 7.77 -21.57
C MET A 90 -4.83 8.36 -22.91
N GLU A 91 -4.33 9.60 -22.91
CA GLU A 91 -3.80 10.27 -24.09
C GLU A 91 -2.58 9.54 -24.66
N ALA A 92 -1.67 9.07 -23.79
CA ALA A 92 -0.50 8.30 -24.23
C ALA A 92 -0.88 7.03 -24.97
N ILE A 93 -1.96 6.34 -24.54
CA ILE A 93 -2.47 5.17 -25.23
C ILE A 93 -3.12 5.55 -26.56
N VAL A 94 -3.98 6.57 -26.57
CA VAL A 94 -4.74 6.97 -27.77
C VAL A 94 -3.83 7.58 -28.85
N GLU A 95 -2.86 8.37 -28.45
CA GLU A 95 -1.97 9.13 -29.36
C GLU A 95 -0.61 8.45 -29.60
N ASP A 96 -0.38 7.25 -29.04
CA ASP A 96 0.89 6.52 -29.18
C ASP A 96 2.13 7.31 -28.71
N ARG A 97 2.02 7.99 -27.56
CA ARG A 97 3.05 8.95 -27.11
C ARG A 97 4.33 8.30 -26.59
N ASN A 98 4.40 6.99 -26.35
CA ASN A 98 5.54 6.31 -25.71
C ASN A 98 5.98 7.02 -24.41
N MET A 99 5.03 7.20 -23.49
CA MET A 99 5.26 7.90 -22.25
C MET A 99 5.75 6.92 -21.16
N GLU A 100 6.77 7.31 -20.41
CA GLU A 100 7.17 6.59 -19.20
C GLU A 100 6.31 7.04 -18.02
N GLU A 101 5.77 6.05 -17.29
CA GLU A 101 5.10 6.24 -16.00
C GLU A 101 5.98 5.65 -14.90
N ALA A 102 6.17 6.42 -13.83
CA ALA A 102 7.12 6.06 -12.78
C ALA A 102 6.70 4.84 -11.95
N ALA A 103 5.40 4.62 -11.79
CA ALA A 103 4.87 3.53 -10.99
C ALA A 103 3.49 3.07 -11.49
N VAL A 104 3.36 1.81 -11.82
CA VAL A 104 2.10 1.18 -12.20
C VAL A 104 1.96 -0.16 -11.50
N ASN A 105 0.74 -0.49 -11.09
CA ASN A 105 0.41 -1.80 -10.55
C ASN A 105 0.10 -2.75 -11.71
N ILE A 106 0.99 -3.71 -11.95
CA ILE A 106 0.91 -4.64 -13.08
C ILE A 106 1.32 -6.05 -12.65
N LYS A 107 0.80 -7.08 -13.31
CA LYS A 107 1.22 -8.47 -13.10
C LYS A 107 2.74 -8.58 -13.33
N ASN A 108 3.47 -9.21 -12.41
CA ASN A 108 4.93 -9.15 -12.36
C ASN A 108 5.62 -9.57 -13.67
N ASN A 109 5.26 -10.63 -14.27
CA ASN A 109 5.82 -11.04 -15.58
C ASN A 109 7.37 -11.00 -15.65
N GLY A 110 8.06 -11.13 -14.50
CA GLY A 110 9.51 -11.08 -14.38
C GLY A 110 10.11 -9.67 -14.23
N TYR A 111 9.30 -8.65 -13.98
CA TYR A 111 9.78 -7.28 -13.75
C TYR A 111 10.60 -7.16 -12.46
N ILE A 112 10.19 -7.89 -11.41
CA ILE A 112 10.98 -8.13 -10.20
C ILE A 112 11.27 -9.62 -10.14
N GLU A 113 12.51 -10.01 -10.33
CA GLU A 113 12.92 -11.42 -10.53
C GLU A 113 12.60 -12.31 -9.32
N GLN A 114 12.71 -11.77 -8.11
CA GLN A 114 12.49 -12.50 -6.86
C GLN A 114 11.00 -12.73 -6.53
N ILE A 115 10.07 -12.05 -7.22
CA ILE A 115 8.64 -12.14 -6.97
C ILE A 115 8.00 -13.09 -8.01
N PRO A 116 7.06 -13.96 -7.60
CA PRO A 116 6.35 -14.82 -8.55
C PRO A 116 5.60 -14.04 -9.63
N ASN A 117 5.55 -14.59 -10.84
CA ASN A 117 4.97 -13.92 -12.01
C ASN A 117 3.45 -13.66 -11.92
N ASP A 118 2.76 -14.36 -11.04
CA ASP A 118 1.30 -14.23 -10.83
C ASP A 118 0.91 -13.14 -9.84
N ILE A 119 1.88 -12.56 -9.14
CA ILE A 119 1.68 -11.45 -8.19
C ILE A 119 1.69 -10.12 -8.93
N VAL A 120 0.86 -9.18 -8.50
CA VAL A 120 0.87 -7.80 -8.95
C VAL A 120 2.00 -7.06 -8.22
N VAL A 121 2.81 -6.32 -8.96
CA VAL A 121 3.92 -5.50 -8.45
C VAL A 121 3.76 -4.07 -8.93
N GLU A 122 4.35 -3.13 -8.22
CA GLU A 122 4.47 -1.74 -8.64
C GLU A 122 5.85 -1.53 -9.26
N VAL A 123 5.86 -1.16 -10.55
CA VAL A 123 7.10 -0.94 -11.33
C VAL A 123 6.92 0.22 -12.30
N PRO A 124 8.00 0.86 -12.77
CA PRO A 124 7.93 1.77 -13.91
C PRO A 124 7.38 1.08 -15.16
N ALA A 125 6.74 1.83 -16.02
CA ALA A 125 6.18 1.27 -17.26
C ALA A 125 6.26 2.24 -18.44
N MET A 126 6.30 1.66 -19.65
CA MET A 126 6.05 2.38 -20.89
C MET A 126 4.59 2.30 -21.26
N VAL A 127 4.01 3.43 -21.61
CA VAL A 127 2.60 3.57 -21.98
C VAL A 127 2.49 4.08 -23.41
N ASN A 128 1.84 3.33 -24.27
CA ASN A 128 1.61 3.66 -25.67
C ASN A 128 0.37 2.95 -26.22
N LYS A 129 0.10 3.00 -27.50
CA LYS A 129 -1.08 2.35 -28.12
C LYS A 129 -1.18 0.84 -27.92
N LYS A 130 -0.09 0.16 -27.54
CA LYS A 130 -0.12 -1.27 -27.19
C LYS A 130 -0.61 -1.51 -25.76
N GLY A 131 -0.78 -0.44 -24.98
CA GLY A 131 -1.18 -0.45 -23.59
C GLY A 131 -0.03 -0.08 -22.65
N ILE A 132 0.01 -0.74 -21.49
CA ILE A 132 0.96 -0.49 -20.41
C ILE A 132 1.88 -1.70 -20.31
N GLU A 133 3.17 -1.49 -20.48
CA GLU A 133 4.21 -2.52 -20.39
C GLU A 133 5.21 -2.14 -19.31
N GLY A 134 5.35 -3.00 -18.28
CA GLY A 134 6.29 -2.76 -17.18
C GLY A 134 7.74 -2.75 -17.64
N ILE A 135 8.55 -1.97 -16.94
CA ILE A 135 10.02 -1.94 -17.14
C ILE A 135 10.65 -2.85 -16.10
N LYS A 136 11.47 -3.80 -16.57
CA LYS A 136 12.18 -4.72 -15.69
C LYS A 136 13.15 -3.95 -14.78
N LEU A 137 13.05 -4.21 -13.47
CA LEU A 137 13.99 -3.69 -12.50
C LEU A 137 15.23 -4.59 -12.45
N GLU A 138 16.26 -4.19 -13.18
CA GLU A 138 17.54 -4.91 -13.16
C GLU A 138 18.19 -4.81 -11.78
N LYS A 139 18.64 -5.94 -11.25
CA LYS A 139 19.35 -6.02 -9.97
C LYS A 139 18.55 -5.48 -8.79
N TYR A 140 17.24 -5.78 -8.74
CA TYR A 140 16.45 -5.47 -7.55
C TYR A 140 17.12 -6.12 -6.32
N PRO A 141 17.32 -5.38 -5.21
CA PRO A 141 18.12 -5.87 -4.09
C PRO A 141 17.45 -7.07 -3.39
N ASP A 142 18.15 -8.20 -3.29
CA ASP A 142 17.62 -9.44 -2.68
C ASP A 142 17.19 -9.24 -1.22
N ASN A 143 17.96 -8.48 -0.46
CA ASN A 143 17.64 -8.17 0.93
C ASN A 143 16.31 -7.40 1.05
N PHE A 144 16.04 -6.45 0.16
CA PHE A 144 14.80 -5.69 0.15
C PHE A 144 13.65 -6.52 -0.46
N ALA A 145 13.93 -7.32 -1.48
CA ALA A 145 12.96 -8.25 -2.07
C ALA A 145 12.43 -9.25 -1.04
N SER A 146 13.25 -9.67 -0.07
CA SER A 146 12.83 -10.60 0.99
C SER A 146 11.63 -10.07 1.81
N ILE A 147 11.53 -8.75 2.00
CA ILE A 147 10.38 -8.12 2.67
C ILE A 147 9.11 -8.29 1.83
N LEU A 148 9.22 -8.09 0.52
CA LEU A 148 8.09 -8.26 -0.40
C LEU A 148 7.66 -9.72 -0.52
N VAL A 149 8.62 -10.65 -0.58
CA VAL A 149 8.35 -12.10 -0.65
C VAL A 149 7.54 -12.58 0.55
N ASN A 150 7.78 -12.03 1.74
CA ASN A 150 7.02 -12.39 2.95
C ASN A 150 5.51 -12.11 2.82
N GLN A 151 5.09 -11.22 1.93
CA GLN A 151 3.68 -10.89 1.71
C GLN A 151 2.99 -11.77 0.66
N VAL A 152 3.76 -12.54 -0.13
CA VAL A 152 3.20 -13.31 -1.25
C VAL A 152 2.15 -14.34 -0.80
N GLY A 153 2.41 -15.02 0.31
CA GLY A 153 1.46 -16.01 0.88
C GLY A 153 0.14 -15.38 1.27
N THR A 154 0.20 -14.29 2.02
CA THR A 154 -0.96 -13.51 2.46
C THR A 154 -1.80 -13.01 1.28
N ILE A 155 -1.15 -12.43 0.26
CA ILE A 155 -1.82 -11.93 -0.95
C ILE A 155 -2.55 -13.05 -1.68
N ARG A 156 -1.90 -14.20 -1.89
CA ARG A 156 -2.51 -15.34 -2.59
C ARG A 156 -3.70 -15.91 -1.83
N LEU A 157 -3.56 -16.14 -0.53
CA LEU A 157 -4.64 -16.69 0.30
C LEU A 157 -5.81 -15.71 0.42
N THR A 158 -5.54 -14.40 0.51
CA THR A 158 -6.60 -13.37 0.48
C THR A 158 -7.35 -13.41 -0.86
N THR A 159 -6.63 -13.54 -1.98
CA THR A 159 -7.25 -13.69 -3.31
C THR A 159 -8.11 -14.96 -3.38
N THR A 160 -7.59 -16.08 -2.90
CA THR A 160 -8.33 -17.36 -2.82
C THR A 160 -9.59 -17.20 -1.97
N ALA A 161 -9.49 -16.57 -0.80
CA ALA A 161 -10.61 -16.33 0.10
C ALA A 161 -11.76 -15.58 -0.60
N VAL A 162 -11.43 -14.56 -1.38
CA VAL A 162 -12.41 -13.77 -2.12
C VAL A 162 -13.02 -14.57 -3.28
N LEU A 163 -12.20 -15.23 -4.10
CA LEU A 163 -12.65 -15.95 -5.31
C LEU A 163 -13.47 -17.18 -4.96
N GLU A 164 -13.06 -17.93 -3.94
CA GLU A 164 -13.70 -19.17 -3.52
C GLU A 164 -14.74 -18.93 -2.41
N LYS A 165 -14.87 -17.70 -1.93
CA LYS A 165 -15.76 -17.33 -0.80
C LYS A 165 -15.45 -18.15 0.47
N SER A 166 -14.19 -18.44 0.69
CA SER A 166 -13.70 -19.35 1.73
C SER A 166 -13.28 -18.62 2.99
N LYS A 167 -14.00 -18.83 4.09
CA LYS A 167 -13.61 -18.37 5.41
C LYS A 167 -12.30 -19.03 5.88
N GLU A 168 -12.09 -20.30 5.52
CA GLU A 168 -10.86 -21.01 5.86
C GLU A 168 -9.64 -20.38 5.18
N ALA A 169 -9.72 -20.05 3.88
CA ALA A 169 -8.65 -19.36 3.18
C ALA A 169 -8.40 -17.95 3.75
N ALA A 170 -9.45 -17.23 4.17
CA ALA A 170 -9.30 -15.95 4.87
C ALA A 170 -8.57 -16.11 6.21
N PHE A 171 -8.85 -17.16 6.95
CA PHE A 171 -8.14 -17.45 8.19
C PHE A 171 -6.67 -17.83 7.93
N GLN A 172 -6.43 -18.67 6.93
CA GLN A 172 -5.07 -19.02 6.51
C GLN A 172 -4.28 -17.80 6.04
N ALA A 173 -4.94 -16.84 5.38
CA ALA A 173 -4.31 -15.56 4.99
C ALA A 173 -3.86 -14.76 6.21
N LEU A 174 -4.69 -14.68 7.26
CA LEU A 174 -4.29 -14.05 8.53
C LEU A 174 -3.09 -14.75 9.16
N LEU A 175 -3.08 -16.09 9.18
CA LEU A 175 -1.97 -16.84 9.76
C LEU A 175 -0.68 -16.77 8.93
N ALA A 176 -0.78 -16.46 7.64
CA ALA A 176 0.36 -16.25 6.76
C ALA A 176 0.94 -14.82 6.85
N ASP A 177 0.20 -13.89 7.46
CA ASP A 177 0.64 -12.51 7.60
C ASP A 177 1.73 -12.42 8.68
N PRO A 178 2.92 -11.88 8.35
CA PRO A 178 4.04 -11.78 9.29
C PRO A 178 3.76 -11.00 10.57
N VAL A 179 2.75 -10.13 10.57
CA VAL A 179 2.39 -9.32 11.76
C VAL A 179 1.40 -10.03 12.68
N VAL A 180 0.87 -11.18 12.28
CA VAL A 180 -0.05 -11.99 13.11
C VAL A 180 0.73 -13.01 13.91
N ASP A 181 0.74 -12.88 15.23
CA ASP A 181 1.53 -13.69 16.15
C ASP A 181 0.69 -14.57 17.07
N ASN A 182 -0.67 -14.51 17.00
CA ASN A 182 -1.54 -15.23 17.91
C ASN A 182 -2.73 -15.87 17.19
N PHE A 183 -2.73 -17.20 17.15
CA PHE A 183 -3.76 -18.01 16.51
C PHE A 183 -5.19 -17.71 17.02
N GLY A 184 -5.40 -17.75 18.34
CA GLY A 184 -6.74 -17.57 18.91
C GLY A 184 -7.26 -16.12 18.77
N GLN A 185 -6.37 -15.14 18.70
CA GLN A 185 -6.78 -13.76 18.41
C GLN A 185 -7.11 -13.58 16.93
N ALA A 186 -6.37 -14.21 16.02
CA ALA A 186 -6.67 -14.19 14.60
C ALA A 186 -8.05 -14.78 14.29
N GLU A 187 -8.39 -15.92 14.93
CA GLU A 187 -9.71 -16.55 14.79
C GLU A 187 -10.83 -15.62 15.27
N LYS A 188 -10.69 -15.06 16.49
CA LYS A 188 -11.67 -14.09 17.02
C LYS A 188 -11.79 -12.83 16.17
N LEU A 189 -10.67 -12.34 15.63
CA LEU A 189 -10.66 -11.17 14.76
C LEU A 189 -11.50 -11.44 13.51
N LEU A 190 -11.25 -12.57 12.83
CA LEU A 190 -11.98 -12.92 11.61
C LEU A 190 -13.49 -13.04 11.88
N ASP A 191 -13.90 -13.75 12.93
CA ASP A 191 -15.30 -13.92 13.30
C ASP A 191 -15.96 -12.58 13.65
N THR A 192 -15.25 -11.72 14.38
CA THR A 192 -15.72 -10.39 14.72
C THR A 192 -15.91 -9.53 13.48
N MET A 193 -14.95 -9.54 12.55
CA MET A 193 -15.02 -8.74 11.32
C MET A 193 -16.12 -9.24 10.39
N ILE A 194 -16.31 -10.55 10.23
CA ILE A 194 -17.42 -11.11 9.44
C ILE A 194 -18.77 -10.71 10.05
N THR A 195 -18.88 -10.76 11.37
CA THR A 195 -20.12 -10.37 12.06
C THR A 195 -20.38 -8.87 11.93
N PHE A 196 -19.37 -8.04 12.19
CA PHE A 196 -19.50 -6.58 12.18
C PHE A 196 -19.72 -6.02 10.77
N GLN A 197 -19.09 -6.63 9.76
CA GLN A 197 -19.22 -6.25 8.35
C GLN A 197 -19.98 -7.29 7.54
N ASN A 198 -21.01 -7.88 8.10
CA ASN A 198 -21.75 -8.97 7.47
C ASN A 198 -22.32 -8.63 6.09
N GLU A 199 -22.67 -7.39 5.84
CA GLU A 199 -23.11 -6.89 4.53
C GLU A 199 -22.04 -7.13 3.44
N HIS A 200 -20.75 -7.01 3.80
CA HIS A 200 -19.63 -7.10 2.87
C HIS A 200 -18.85 -8.42 2.95
N LEU A 201 -18.83 -9.05 4.13
CA LEU A 201 -18.04 -10.26 4.39
C LEU A 201 -18.89 -11.51 4.64
N GLY A 202 -20.20 -11.40 4.77
CA GLY A 202 -21.09 -12.53 5.06
C GLY A 202 -21.15 -13.60 3.97
N TYR A 203 -20.49 -13.39 2.84
CA TYR A 203 -20.33 -14.38 1.79
C TYR A 203 -19.23 -15.40 2.07
N LEU A 204 -18.33 -15.12 3.01
CA LEU A 204 -17.28 -16.06 3.44
C LEU A 204 -17.92 -17.18 4.27
N LYS A 205 -17.79 -18.41 3.81
CA LYS A 205 -18.38 -19.61 4.42
C LYS A 205 -17.32 -20.63 4.84
#